data_d0506db0af8bb56098bd453b45d5fcc0
#
_entry.id   d0506db0af8bb56098bd453b45d5fcc0
#
_cell.length_a   1.000
_cell.length_b   1.000
_cell.length_c   1.000
_cell.angle_alpha   90.00
_cell.angle_beta   90.00
_cell.angle_gamma   90.00
#
_symmetry.space_group_name_H-M   'P 1'
#
loop_
_entity.id
_entity.type
_entity.pdbx_description
1 polymer ?
#
loop_
_entity_poly.entity_id
_entity_poly.type
_entity_poly.pdbx_seq_one_letter_code
_entity_poly.pdbx_strand_id
1 'polypeptide(L)'
;MGQRMNEENQKQDQKDEIAGKQEEPGQIVSEKVEKKREEKPKKKRLRIQGAAWRRLDNTAKLFAAVSGEDLSSVFRISAVLKEKVDPELLQRALVRTLPEFENFRVKLRKGFFWYYFETNNRNPGVEEEQSAPCRFIDPHRGARFPFRVSYYGCRINFEVFHGLTDGLGALRFASRLTEHYLELVKKLPVMVQEREFSPLREDDYLRHYRKLPHRHYNSRPAIAIQGEFLPFDQMAVLQGTIEVSALKTECRKVGVSITKYLAAVLLWAIIQTETDGKTLKRPVALNLPVNLRNFFESETLANFFAVVNISWAAGKAPEALEEVIASVGRQMDEQIVKERLEETISYNVSNEKKWYVRAIPLFVKHLAMQMIFLHSTRAHTMTFSNIGRMDVREELRDQVESFQLLV
;
A
#
# COMPACT_ATOMS: atom_id res chain seq x y z
N MET A 1 -61.37 -5.40 19.98
CA MET A 1 -62.06 -4.46 19.08
C MET A 1 -61.05 -4.18 17.98
N GLY A 2 -61.11 -4.73 16.92
CA GLY A 2 -61.93 -4.90 15.73
C GLY A 2 -60.94 -4.62 14.60
N GLN A 3 -60.48 -5.54 13.89
CA GLN A 3 -60.99 -6.30 12.73
C GLN A 3 -61.40 -5.41 11.54
N ARG A 4 -60.77 -5.78 10.39
CA ARG A 4 -61.32 -5.72 9.02
C ARG A 4 -61.19 -4.36 8.34
N MET A 5 -60.77 -4.28 7.11
CA MET A 5 -61.23 -4.79 5.80
C MET A 5 -60.31 -4.14 4.77
N ASN A 6 -60.01 -4.50 3.60
CA ASN A 6 -60.40 -5.63 2.77
C ASN A 6 -59.55 -5.56 1.49
N GLU A 7 -59.24 -6.69 0.99
CA GLU A 7 -59.06 -7.06 -0.38
C GLU A 7 -60.11 -6.41 -1.32
N GLU A 8 -59.68 -6.10 -2.48
CA GLU A 8 -60.39 -6.03 -3.81
C GLU A 8 -59.70 -4.98 -4.65
N ASN A 9 -59.01 -5.31 -5.74
CA ASN A 9 -59.56 -5.69 -7.01
C ASN A 9 -58.47 -6.30 -7.92
N GLN A 10 -58.59 -7.58 -8.09
CA GLN A 10 -58.18 -8.27 -9.32
C GLN A 10 -59.34 -8.27 -10.29
N LYS A 11 -59.02 -8.26 -11.58
CA LYS A 11 -59.85 -8.63 -12.72
C LYS A 11 -60.69 -7.54 -13.41
N GLN A 12 -60.34 -7.36 -14.63
CA GLN A 12 -61.19 -7.43 -15.83
C GLN A 12 -60.34 -7.14 -17.04
N ASP A 13 -59.98 -8.12 -17.72
CA ASP A 13 -60.61 -9.01 -18.73
C ASP A 13 -60.48 -8.48 -20.15
N GLN A 14 -59.80 -9.30 -20.83
CA GLN A 14 -59.89 -9.72 -22.25
C GLN A 14 -61.21 -9.46 -22.95
N LYS A 15 -61.06 -9.35 -24.27
CA LYS A 15 -62.04 -9.46 -25.39
C LYS A 15 -62.43 -8.10 -25.97
N ASP A 16 -62.44 -7.88 -27.27
CA ASP A 16 -62.77 -8.66 -28.46
C ASP A 16 -62.11 -7.97 -29.68
N GLU A 17 -61.44 -8.61 -30.54
CA GLU A 17 -61.84 -9.36 -31.74
C GLU A 17 -62.55 -8.56 -32.85
N ILE A 18 -61.92 -8.55 -34.00
CA ILE A 18 -62.42 -8.72 -35.40
C ILE A 18 -62.98 -7.52 -36.18
N ALA A 19 -62.40 -7.43 -37.38
CA ALA A 19 -62.91 -7.15 -38.70
C ALA A 19 -62.68 -5.78 -39.39
N GLY A 20 -62.16 -5.88 -40.55
CA GLY A 20 -62.32 -4.85 -41.60
C GLY A 20 -61.20 -4.79 -42.62
N LYS A 21 -61.23 -5.69 -43.60
CA LYS A 21 -60.51 -5.57 -44.89
C LYS A 21 -60.89 -4.29 -45.63
N GLN A 22 -59.92 -3.63 -46.22
CA GLN A 22 -60.08 -3.12 -47.60
C GLN A 22 -58.71 -2.83 -48.25
N GLU A 23 -58.61 -3.21 -49.53
CA GLU A 23 -57.43 -3.22 -50.36
C GLU A 23 -57.23 -1.89 -51.10
N GLU A 24 -55.95 -1.63 -51.41
CA GLU A 24 -55.30 -1.01 -52.62
C GLU A 24 -55.34 0.53 -52.82
N PRO A 25 -54.38 1.09 -53.65
CA PRO A 25 -53.17 0.57 -54.31
C PRO A 25 -51.94 1.49 -54.25
N GLY A 26 -50.77 0.85 -54.35
CA GLY A 26 -49.67 1.28 -55.20
C GLY A 26 -48.90 2.58 -54.98
N GLN A 27 -47.71 2.45 -54.41
CA GLN A 27 -46.58 3.30 -54.81
C GLN A 27 -45.24 2.56 -54.67
N ILE A 28 -44.50 2.59 -55.75
CA ILE A 28 -43.20 2.07 -56.01
C ILE A 28 -42.19 2.74 -55.00
N VAL A 29 -41.59 1.97 -54.15
CA VAL A 29 -40.41 2.46 -53.33
C VAL A 29 -39.24 1.56 -53.68
N SER A 30 -38.24 2.20 -54.23
CA SER A 30 -36.93 1.67 -54.58
C SER A 30 -36.24 0.91 -53.42
N GLU A 31 -35.89 -0.34 -53.66
CA GLU A 31 -34.99 -1.14 -52.83
C GLU A 31 -33.61 -0.45 -52.68
N LYS A 32 -33.33 0.12 -51.54
CA LYS A 32 -31.98 0.37 -51.10
C LYS A 32 -31.43 -0.90 -50.50
N VAL A 33 -30.59 -1.57 -51.27
CA VAL A 33 -29.76 -2.68 -50.80
C VAL A 33 -28.82 -2.17 -49.72
N GLU A 34 -29.14 -2.40 -48.43
CA GLU A 34 -28.24 -2.27 -47.34
C GLU A 34 -27.16 -3.36 -47.41
N LYS A 35 -25.97 -3.00 -47.87
CA LYS A 35 -24.79 -3.84 -47.78
C LYS A 35 -24.49 -4.08 -46.31
N LYS A 36 -24.87 -5.25 -45.77
CA LYS A 36 -24.34 -5.79 -44.54
C LYS A 36 -22.81 -5.77 -44.64
N ARG A 37 -22.16 -4.89 -43.86
CA ARG A 37 -20.73 -4.96 -43.63
C ARG A 37 -20.46 -6.27 -42.86
N GLU A 38 -19.85 -7.23 -43.53
CA GLU A 38 -19.26 -8.41 -42.88
C GLU A 38 -18.26 -7.92 -41.87
N GLU A 39 -18.58 -8.07 -40.58
CA GLU A 39 -17.60 -7.92 -39.49
C GLU A 39 -16.53 -9.00 -39.67
N LYS A 40 -15.35 -8.61 -40.12
CA LYS A 40 -14.17 -9.46 -40.15
C LYS A 40 -13.94 -10.02 -38.75
N PRO A 41 -13.77 -11.35 -38.58
CA PRO A 41 -13.57 -11.95 -37.28
C PRO A 41 -12.34 -11.30 -36.65
N LYS A 42 -12.51 -10.69 -35.46
CA LYS A 42 -11.45 -10.17 -34.64
C LYS A 42 -10.47 -11.32 -34.39
N LYS A 43 -9.30 -11.29 -35.04
CA LYS A 43 -8.21 -12.23 -34.80
C LYS A 43 -7.97 -12.26 -33.30
N LYS A 44 -8.39 -13.32 -32.60
CA LYS A 44 -7.92 -13.67 -31.27
C LYS A 44 -6.39 -13.70 -31.36
N ARG A 45 -5.73 -12.65 -30.85
CA ARG A 45 -4.29 -12.70 -30.64
C ARG A 45 -4.05 -13.92 -29.75
N LEU A 46 -3.46 -14.96 -30.31
CA LEU A 46 -2.86 -16.03 -29.52
C LEU A 46 -1.96 -15.32 -28.48
N ARG A 47 -2.37 -15.37 -27.22
CA ARG A 47 -1.48 -15.05 -26.12
C ARG A 47 -0.34 -16.07 -26.19
N ILE A 48 0.76 -15.67 -26.81
CA ILE A 48 2.02 -16.32 -26.59
C ILE A 48 2.16 -16.31 -25.06
N GLN A 49 2.32 -17.45 -24.42
CA GLN A 49 2.68 -17.61 -23.02
C GLN A 49 4.11 -17.09 -22.81
N GLY A 50 4.34 -15.82 -23.13
CA GLY A 50 5.52 -15.05 -22.83
C GLY A 50 5.31 -14.37 -21.48
N ALA A 51 6.38 -14.21 -20.73
CA ALA A 51 6.39 -13.58 -19.42
C ALA A 51 5.52 -12.31 -19.43
N ALA A 52 4.41 -12.33 -18.72
CA ALA A 52 3.56 -11.15 -18.58
C ALA A 52 4.37 -10.10 -17.81
N TRP A 53 4.39 -8.87 -18.30
CA TRP A 53 5.06 -7.76 -17.64
C TRP A 53 4.04 -6.71 -17.21
N ARG A 54 4.33 -6.03 -16.10
CA ARG A 54 3.54 -4.89 -15.63
C ARG A 54 4.43 -3.69 -15.30
N ARG A 55 3.86 -2.51 -15.42
CA ARG A 55 4.52 -1.27 -15.00
C ARG A 55 4.57 -1.20 -13.47
N LEU A 56 5.59 -0.52 -12.95
CA LEU A 56 5.60 -0.12 -11.56
C LEU A 56 4.58 1.01 -11.36
N ASP A 57 3.97 1.07 -10.17
CA ASP A 57 3.21 2.24 -9.74
C ASP A 57 4.13 3.46 -9.57
N ASN A 58 3.54 4.62 -9.36
CA ASN A 58 4.28 5.88 -9.26
C ASN A 58 5.35 5.85 -8.16
N THR A 59 5.00 5.36 -6.97
CA THR A 59 5.90 5.28 -5.81
C THR A 59 6.96 4.19 -5.97
N ALA A 60 6.60 3.04 -6.52
CA ALA A 60 7.53 1.95 -6.80
C ALA A 60 8.68 2.35 -7.72
N LYS A 61 8.45 3.27 -8.68
CA LYS A 61 9.50 3.82 -9.55
C LYS A 61 10.55 4.59 -8.76
N LEU A 62 10.12 5.34 -7.74
CA LEU A 62 11.05 6.06 -6.86
C LEU A 62 11.88 5.06 -6.05
N PHE A 63 11.24 4.11 -5.37
CA PHE A 63 11.96 3.09 -4.61
C PHE A 63 12.95 2.30 -5.48
N ALA A 64 12.56 1.91 -6.69
CA ALA A 64 13.47 1.22 -7.61
C ALA A 64 14.69 2.06 -8.03
N ALA A 65 14.58 3.39 -7.99
CA ALA A 65 15.67 4.30 -8.36
C ALA A 65 16.59 4.66 -7.18
N VAL A 66 16.09 4.61 -5.93
CA VAL A 66 16.87 5.07 -4.77
C VAL A 66 17.43 3.94 -3.92
N SER A 67 16.93 2.71 -4.11
CA SER A 67 17.34 1.56 -3.29
C SER A 67 18.73 1.05 -3.67
N GLY A 68 19.47 0.68 -2.65
CA GLY A 68 20.82 0.15 -2.73
C GLY A 68 21.25 -0.44 -1.37
N GLU A 69 22.53 -0.72 -1.22
CA GLU A 69 23.08 -1.27 0.02
C GLU A 69 22.98 -0.28 1.18
N ASP A 70 23.14 1.03 0.93
CA ASP A 70 23.04 2.08 1.93
C ASP A 70 21.59 2.44 2.29
N LEU A 71 20.63 2.15 1.41
CA LEU A 71 19.20 2.41 1.58
C LEU A 71 18.41 1.27 0.97
N SER A 72 18.14 0.24 1.74
CA SER A 72 17.55 -0.99 1.21
C SER A 72 16.11 -0.82 0.68
N SER A 73 15.35 0.13 1.22
CA SER A 73 13.90 0.25 1.02
C SER A 73 13.17 -1.09 1.21
N VAL A 74 13.67 -1.88 2.15
CA VAL A 74 13.08 -3.15 2.58
C VAL A 74 12.53 -2.97 3.98
N PHE A 75 11.34 -3.44 4.21
CA PHE A 75 10.75 -3.49 5.54
C PHE A 75 10.33 -4.90 5.87
N ARG A 76 10.17 -5.18 7.16
CA ARG A 76 9.90 -6.52 7.70
C ARG A 76 8.61 -6.52 8.49
N ILE A 77 7.80 -7.56 8.29
CA ILE A 77 6.73 -7.96 9.18
C ILE A 77 7.07 -9.34 9.71
N SER A 78 7.04 -9.49 11.03
CA SER A 78 7.32 -10.76 11.69
C SER A 78 6.12 -11.21 12.51
N ALA A 79 5.82 -12.51 12.44
CA ALA A 79 4.90 -13.18 13.35
C ALA A 79 5.73 -13.98 14.39
N VAL A 80 5.57 -13.64 15.65
CA VAL A 80 6.16 -14.39 16.77
C VAL A 80 5.14 -15.42 17.22
N LEU A 81 5.48 -16.67 17.16
CA LEU A 81 4.64 -17.81 17.52
C LEU A 81 5.01 -18.34 18.91
N LYS A 82 4.11 -19.11 19.52
CA LYS A 82 4.38 -19.79 20.80
C LYS A 82 5.33 -20.96 20.66
N GLU A 83 5.37 -21.58 19.50
CA GLU A 83 6.19 -22.77 19.22
C GLU A 83 7.25 -22.47 18.15
N LYS A 84 8.32 -23.30 18.14
CA LYS A 84 9.37 -23.18 17.13
C LYS A 84 8.81 -23.43 15.73
N VAL A 85 9.30 -22.65 14.79
CA VAL A 85 8.93 -22.75 13.38
C VAL A 85 9.53 -24.01 12.76
N ASP A 86 8.66 -24.79 12.10
CA ASP A 86 9.08 -25.90 11.25
C ASP A 86 9.32 -25.35 9.83
N PRO A 87 10.57 -25.43 9.33
CA PRO A 87 10.92 -24.85 8.04
C PRO A 87 10.23 -25.55 6.84
N GLU A 88 9.96 -26.85 6.94
CA GLU A 88 9.29 -27.59 5.86
C GLU A 88 7.82 -27.19 5.76
N LEU A 89 7.14 -27.06 6.91
CA LEU A 89 5.77 -26.59 6.95
C LEU A 89 5.69 -25.11 6.50
N LEU A 90 6.66 -24.28 6.85
CA LEU A 90 6.72 -22.89 6.39
C LEU A 90 6.94 -22.80 4.88
N GLN A 91 7.81 -23.64 4.31
CA GLN A 91 8.01 -23.72 2.87
C GLN A 91 6.71 -24.13 2.15
N ARG A 92 5.98 -25.12 2.69
CA ARG A 92 4.68 -25.54 2.16
C ARG A 92 3.63 -24.45 2.27
N ALA A 93 3.61 -23.73 3.39
CA ALA A 93 2.72 -22.58 3.59
C ALA A 93 3.00 -21.47 2.55
N LEU A 94 4.27 -21.15 2.30
CA LEU A 94 4.67 -20.14 1.32
C LEU A 94 4.23 -20.51 -0.10
N VAL A 95 4.46 -21.76 -0.51
CA VAL A 95 4.03 -22.26 -1.82
C VAL A 95 2.51 -22.18 -1.97
N ARG A 96 1.77 -22.38 -0.88
CA ARG A 96 0.32 -22.30 -0.85
C ARG A 96 -0.21 -20.86 -0.83
N THR A 97 0.50 -19.93 -0.15
CA THR A 97 0.10 -18.53 -0.06
C THR A 97 0.30 -17.79 -1.39
N LEU A 98 1.41 -18.06 -2.07
CA LEU A 98 1.82 -17.28 -3.23
C LEU A 98 0.79 -17.23 -4.39
N PRO A 99 0.02 -18.29 -4.72
CA PRO A 99 -1.03 -18.22 -5.73
C PRO A 99 -2.18 -17.24 -5.40
N GLU A 100 -2.44 -16.99 -4.12
CA GLU A 100 -3.45 -16.01 -3.69
C GLU A 100 -2.96 -14.55 -3.88
N PHE A 101 -1.66 -14.34 -4.16
CA PHE A 101 -1.01 -13.06 -4.31
C PHE A 101 -0.24 -12.97 -5.63
N GLU A 102 -0.93 -12.99 -6.75
CA GLU A 102 -0.30 -12.92 -8.08
C GLU A 102 0.64 -11.71 -8.24
N ASN A 103 0.34 -10.60 -7.57
CA ASN A 103 1.17 -9.41 -7.55
C ASN A 103 2.58 -9.64 -6.99
N PHE A 104 2.77 -10.68 -6.16
CA PHE A 104 4.05 -11.05 -5.56
C PHE A 104 4.86 -12.02 -6.42
N ARG A 105 4.23 -12.67 -7.41
CA ARG A 105 4.89 -13.60 -8.34
C ARG A 105 5.65 -12.88 -9.44
N VAL A 106 6.53 -11.97 -9.05
CA VAL A 106 7.26 -11.10 -9.99
C VAL A 106 8.74 -11.02 -9.64
N LYS A 107 9.50 -10.55 -10.62
CA LYS A 107 10.89 -10.11 -10.48
C LYS A 107 11.03 -8.72 -11.08
N LEU A 108 11.84 -7.86 -10.48
CA LEU A 108 12.10 -6.51 -11.00
C LEU A 108 13.09 -6.59 -12.16
N ARG A 109 12.82 -5.84 -13.21
CA ARG A 109 13.66 -5.72 -14.40
C ARG A 109 13.97 -4.27 -14.70
N LYS A 110 15.18 -4.03 -15.17
CA LYS A 110 15.64 -2.74 -15.63
C LYS A 110 15.45 -2.63 -17.13
N GLY A 111 14.56 -1.75 -17.57
CA GLY A 111 14.40 -1.39 -18.97
C GLY A 111 15.22 -0.16 -19.35
N PHE A 112 15.15 0.25 -20.61
CA PHE A 112 15.89 1.43 -21.10
C PHE A 112 15.35 2.75 -20.53
N PHE A 113 14.02 2.85 -20.41
CA PHE A 113 13.34 4.06 -19.90
C PHE A 113 12.79 3.93 -18.49
N TRP A 114 12.39 2.72 -18.07
CA TRP A 114 11.75 2.47 -16.78
C TRP A 114 12.05 1.06 -16.27
N TYR A 115 11.97 0.88 -14.97
CA TYR A 115 11.85 -0.44 -14.34
C TYR A 115 10.47 -1.02 -14.63
N TYR A 116 10.38 -2.34 -14.65
CA TYR A 116 9.12 -3.08 -14.81
C TYR A 116 9.18 -4.40 -14.06
N PHE A 117 8.01 -4.91 -13.71
CA PHE A 117 7.89 -6.25 -13.16
C PHE A 117 7.64 -7.26 -14.27
N GLU A 118 8.33 -8.37 -14.22
CA GLU A 118 8.17 -9.54 -15.08
C GLU A 118 7.69 -10.72 -14.22
N THR A 119 6.72 -11.52 -14.70
CA THR A 119 6.24 -12.69 -13.98
C THR A 119 7.38 -13.64 -13.65
N ASN A 120 7.41 -14.11 -12.41
CA ASN A 120 8.37 -15.10 -11.91
C ASN A 120 7.65 -16.43 -11.64
N ASN A 121 7.91 -17.44 -12.46
CA ASN A 121 7.29 -18.76 -12.35
C ASN A 121 8.03 -19.71 -11.40
N ARG A 122 9.10 -19.24 -10.74
CA ARG A 122 9.81 -20.02 -9.73
C ARG A 122 9.05 -20.01 -8.41
N ASN A 123 9.37 -20.95 -7.53
CA ASN A 123 8.92 -20.89 -6.14
C ASN A 123 10.00 -20.20 -5.29
N PRO A 124 9.62 -19.27 -4.39
CA PRO A 124 10.54 -18.71 -3.42
C PRO A 124 10.92 -19.78 -2.38
N GLY A 125 12.15 -19.72 -1.90
CA GLY A 125 12.63 -20.53 -0.79
C GLY A 125 12.42 -19.86 0.55
N VAL A 126 12.33 -20.66 1.60
CA VAL A 126 12.41 -20.23 3.00
C VAL A 126 13.84 -20.43 3.48
N GLU A 127 14.38 -19.47 4.19
CA GLU A 127 15.75 -19.45 4.69
C GLU A 127 15.76 -19.29 6.21
N GLU A 128 16.75 -19.88 6.89
CA GLU A 128 17.03 -19.53 8.27
C GLU A 128 17.65 -18.13 8.32
N GLU A 129 17.24 -17.30 9.28
CA GLU A 129 17.75 -15.94 9.41
C GLU A 129 19.22 -15.97 9.87
N GLN A 130 20.12 -15.51 9.04
CA GLN A 130 21.57 -15.49 9.28
C GLN A 130 22.16 -14.09 9.27
N SER A 131 21.36 -13.07 9.06
CA SER A 131 21.83 -11.69 8.86
C SER A 131 20.92 -10.67 9.50
N ALA A 132 21.40 -9.42 9.63
CA ALA A 132 20.60 -8.31 10.09
C ALA A 132 19.29 -8.16 9.29
N PRO A 133 18.21 -7.68 9.92
CA PRO A 133 16.93 -7.49 9.24
C PRO A 133 16.98 -6.37 8.19
N CYS A 134 16.01 -6.38 7.29
CA CYS A 134 15.78 -5.36 6.27
C CYS A 134 16.96 -5.10 5.33
N ARG A 135 17.82 -6.09 5.09
CA ARG A 135 18.93 -5.97 4.14
C ARG A 135 18.43 -5.83 2.71
N PHE A 136 19.22 -5.12 1.91
CA PHE A 136 18.92 -4.92 0.51
C PHE A 136 18.66 -6.24 -0.22
N ILE A 137 17.55 -6.29 -0.94
CA ILE A 137 17.18 -7.38 -1.83
C ILE A 137 17.54 -6.91 -3.24
N ASP A 138 18.73 -7.32 -3.74
CA ASP A 138 19.15 -6.94 -5.10
C ASP A 138 18.20 -7.57 -6.14
N PRO A 139 17.35 -6.75 -6.76
CA PRO A 139 16.36 -7.24 -7.70
C PRO A 139 16.97 -7.63 -9.04
N HIS A 140 18.24 -7.30 -9.26
CA HIS A 140 18.96 -7.53 -10.51
C HIS A 140 19.78 -8.82 -10.50
N ARG A 141 20.03 -9.40 -9.31
CA ARG A 141 20.72 -10.69 -9.18
C ARG A 141 19.79 -11.85 -9.46
N GLY A 142 19.79 -12.32 -10.69
CA GLY A 142 19.09 -13.55 -11.08
C GLY A 142 17.56 -13.42 -11.15
N ALA A 143 16.86 -14.49 -10.83
CA ALA A 143 15.40 -14.53 -10.82
C ALA A 143 14.84 -14.43 -9.39
N ARG A 144 15.40 -13.52 -8.58
CA ARG A 144 14.97 -13.33 -7.20
C ARG A 144 13.59 -12.67 -7.13
N PHE A 145 12.84 -13.05 -6.12
CA PHE A 145 11.63 -12.34 -5.75
C PHE A 145 12.00 -11.02 -5.05
N PRO A 146 11.19 -9.97 -5.18
CA PRO A 146 11.39 -8.73 -4.44
C PRO A 146 10.89 -8.82 -2.98
N PHE A 147 10.96 -10.02 -2.42
CA PHE A 147 10.70 -10.33 -1.02
C PHE A 147 11.49 -11.55 -0.59
N ARG A 148 11.58 -11.75 0.71
CA ARG A 148 12.25 -12.89 1.36
C ARG A 148 11.39 -13.37 2.52
N VAL A 149 11.33 -14.68 2.71
CA VAL A 149 10.72 -15.32 3.88
C VAL A 149 11.81 -16.05 4.62
N SER A 150 11.98 -15.75 5.89
CA SER A 150 12.92 -16.41 6.77
C SER A 150 12.29 -16.77 8.11
N TYR A 151 12.98 -17.60 8.89
CA TYR A 151 12.57 -17.95 10.25
C TYR A 151 13.75 -17.89 11.21
N TYR A 152 13.43 -17.64 12.47
CA TYR A 152 14.40 -17.75 13.57
C TYR A 152 13.67 -18.14 14.85
N GLY A 153 13.99 -19.30 15.43
CA GLY A 153 13.30 -19.83 16.60
C GLY A 153 11.79 -19.93 16.40
N CYS A 154 11.04 -19.13 17.13
CA CYS A 154 9.57 -19.05 17.06
C CYS A 154 9.06 -17.97 16.10
N ARG A 155 9.92 -17.33 15.32
CA ARG A 155 9.55 -16.17 14.51
C ARG A 155 9.59 -16.48 13.02
N ILE A 156 8.50 -16.15 12.32
CA ILE A 156 8.40 -16.11 10.86
C ILE A 156 8.61 -14.66 10.43
N ASN A 157 9.57 -14.42 9.54
CA ASN A 157 9.88 -13.10 9.01
C ASN A 157 9.49 -13.01 7.54
N PHE A 158 8.77 -11.97 7.20
CA PHE A 158 8.48 -11.57 5.83
C PHE A 158 9.11 -10.22 5.56
N GLU A 159 10.13 -10.19 4.72
CA GLU A 159 10.82 -8.98 4.28
C GLU A 159 10.46 -8.68 2.84
N VAL A 160 10.12 -7.44 2.58
CA VAL A 160 9.65 -7.05 1.25
C VAL A 160 10.23 -5.71 0.81
N PHE A 161 10.67 -5.66 -0.44
CA PHE A 161 11.06 -4.44 -1.11
C PHE A 161 9.84 -3.52 -1.30
N HIS A 162 9.93 -2.29 -0.81
CA HIS A 162 8.80 -1.35 -0.78
C HIS A 162 8.28 -0.97 -2.18
N GLY A 163 9.10 -1.19 -3.23
CA GLY A 163 8.62 -1.06 -4.61
C GLY A 163 7.62 -2.13 -5.04
N LEU A 164 7.46 -3.23 -4.31
CA LEU A 164 6.47 -4.27 -4.61
C LEU A 164 5.09 -3.92 -4.05
N THR A 165 5.05 -3.46 -2.81
CA THR A 165 3.84 -3.29 -2.01
C THR A 165 4.05 -2.28 -0.88
N ASP A 166 2.96 -1.74 -0.36
CA ASP A 166 2.94 -0.96 0.88
C ASP A 166 2.67 -1.82 2.13
N GLY A 167 2.60 -1.15 3.28
CA GLY A 167 2.37 -1.82 4.56
C GLY A 167 1.11 -2.67 4.59
N LEU A 168 0.00 -2.24 3.96
CA LEU A 168 -1.25 -3.01 3.94
C LEU A 168 -1.13 -4.29 3.10
N GLY A 169 -0.53 -4.20 1.90
CA GLY A 169 -0.35 -5.38 1.06
C GLY A 169 0.61 -6.39 1.69
N ALA A 170 1.70 -5.91 2.31
CA ALA A 170 2.62 -6.75 3.07
C ALA A 170 1.96 -7.41 4.29
N LEU A 171 1.14 -6.65 5.01
CA LEU A 171 0.37 -7.14 6.15
C LEU A 171 -0.53 -8.31 5.75
N ARG A 172 -1.30 -8.15 4.67
CA ARG A 172 -2.20 -9.20 4.17
C ARG A 172 -1.43 -10.46 3.78
N PHE A 173 -0.28 -10.30 3.10
CA PHE A 173 0.56 -11.43 2.75
C PHE A 173 1.13 -12.14 3.99
N ALA A 174 1.69 -11.39 4.94
CA ALA A 174 2.27 -11.95 6.16
C ALA A 174 1.23 -12.65 7.04
N SER A 175 0.05 -12.05 7.23
CA SER A 175 -1.06 -12.69 7.95
C SER A 175 -1.50 -13.99 7.29
N ARG A 176 -1.67 -13.97 5.97
CA ARG A 176 -2.11 -15.17 5.24
C ARG A 176 -1.06 -16.28 5.23
N LEU A 177 0.23 -15.92 5.11
CA LEU A 177 1.33 -16.87 5.25
C LEU A 177 1.32 -17.54 6.64
N THR A 178 1.14 -16.73 7.69
CA THR A 178 1.05 -17.21 9.07
C THR A 178 -0.16 -18.12 9.28
N GLU A 179 -1.32 -17.76 8.74
CA GLU A 179 -2.52 -18.59 8.77
C GLU A 179 -2.28 -19.95 8.11
N HIS A 180 -1.76 -19.96 6.88
CA HIS A 180 -1.46 -21.23 6.17
C HIS A 180 -0.44 -22.09 6.90
N TYR A 181 0.56 -21.46 7.53
CA TYR A 181 1.53 -22.17 8.35
C TYR A 181 0.84 -22.85 9.56
N LEU A 182 0.04 -22.09 10.31
CA LEU A 182 -0.68 -22.60 11.48
C LEU A 182 -1.74 -23.65 11.12
N GLU A 183 -2.42 -23.51 9.97
CA GLU A 183 -3.31 -24.55 9.44
C GLU A 183 -2.57 -25.88 9.23
N LEU A 184 -1.36 -25.82 8.67
CA LEU A 184 -0.54 -27.03 8.46
C LEU A 184 -0.07 -27.64 9.78
N VAL A 185 0.36 -26.81 10.75
CA VAL A 185 0.77 -27.26 12.09
C VAL A 185 -0.39 -27.95 12.81
N LYS A 186 -1.56 -27.33 12.83
CA LYS A 186 -2.77 -27.86 13.50
C LYS A 186 -3.50 -28.92 12.67
N LYS A 187 -3.04 -29.23 11.46
CA LYS A 187 -3.71 -30.16 10.52
C LYS A 187 -5.17 -29.81 10.26
N LEU A 188 -5.47 -28.51 10.22
CA LEU A 188 -6.81 -28.01 9.94
C LEU A 188 -7.14 -28.13 8.43
N PRO A 189 -8.44 -28.26 8.09
CA PRO A 189 -8.85 -28.22 6.70
C PRO A 189 -8.51 -26.88 6.09
N VAL A 190 -8.14 -26.92 4.81
CA VAL A 190 -7.81 -25.75 4.02
C VAL A 190 -9.05 -24.88 3.83
N MET A 191 -9.06 -23.72 4.42
CA MET A 191 -10.04 -22.69 4.06
C MET A 191 -9.53 -21.94 2.85
N VAL A 192 -9.97 -22.34 1.66
CA VAL A 192 -9.76 -21.54 0.45
C VAL A 192 -10.66 -20.31 0.58
N GLN A 193 -10.10 -19.18 0.96
CA GLN A 193 -10.80 -17.92 0.81
C GLN A 193 -10.74 -17.56 -0.67
N GLU A 194 -11.87 -17.67 -1.36
CA GLU A 194 -12.06 -17.03 -2.66
C GLU A 194 -12.00 -15.51 -2.47
N ARG A 195 -10.79 -14.99 -2.35
CA ARG A 195 -10.57 -13.56 -2.45
C ARG A 195 -10.23 -13.29 -3.90
N GLU A 196 -11.18 -12.79 -4.63
CA GLU A 196 -10.96 -12.16 -5.91
C GLU A 196 -10.07 -10.92 -5.74
N PHE A 197 -8.75 -11.15 -5.56
CA PHE A 197 -7.81 -10.08 -5.81
C PHE A 197 -7.75 -9.92 -7.32
N SER A 198 -8.38 -8.85 -7.80
CA SER A 198 -8.38 -8.55 -9.23
C SER A 198 -6.94 -8.53 -9.75
N PRO A 199 -6.56 -9.47 -10.62
CA PRO A 199 -5.21 -9.53 -11.14
C PRO A 199 -4.97 -8.29 -12.01
N LEU A 200 -3.84 -7.61 -11.80
CA LEU A 200 -3.27 -6.65 -12.73
C LEU A 200 -4.18 -5.44 -13.06
N ARG A 201 -4.72 -4.78 -12.06
CA ARG A 201 -5.33 -3.46 -12.28
C ARG A 201 -4.24 -2.43 -12.56
N GLU A 202 -4.61 -1.40 -13.31
CA GLU A 202 -3.81 -0.23 -13.58
C GLU A 202 -3.34 0.41 -12.26
N ASP A 203 -2.23 1.14 -12.35
CA ASP A 203 -1.71 1.97 -11.27
C ASP A 203 -2.83 2.88 -10.70
N ASP A 204 -3.24 2.66 -9.46
CA ASP A 204 -4.35 3.38 -8.84
C ASP A 204 -4.06 4.87 -8.65
N TYR A 205 -2.81 5.28 -8.60
CA TYR A 205 -2.47 6.71 -8.70
C TYR A 205 -2.88 7.28 -10.06
N LEU A 206 -2.70 6.54 -11.15
CA LEU A 206 -3.15 6.96 -12.48
C LEU A 206 -4.68 6.92 -12.62
N ARG A 207 -5.35 5.96 -11.99
CA ARG A 207 -6.81 5.83 -11.98
C ARG A 207 -7.47 7.02 -11.30
N HIS A 208 -6.92 7.46 -10.16
CA HIS A 208 -7.45 8.57 -9.37
C HIS A 208 -6.83 9.93 -9.71
N TYR A 209 -5.95 9.97 -10.71
CA TYR A 209 -5.33 11.22 -11.15
C TYR A 209 -6.36 12.20 -11.72
N ARG A 210 -6.35 13.43 -11.19
CA ARG A 210 -7.03 14.59 -11.76
C ARG A 210 -6.02 15.70 -12.02
N LYS A 211 -6.19 16.46 -13.09
CA LYS A 211 -5.31 17.61 -13.34
C LYS A 211 -5.74 18.77 -12.43
N LEU A 212 -4.99 18.99 -11.37
CA LEU A 212 -5.23 20.05 -10.41
C LEU A 212 -4.08 21.07 -10.44
N PRO A 213 -4.32 22.32 -10.00
CA PRO A 213 -3.25 23.29 -9.80
C PRO A 213 -2.21 22.75 -8.81
N HIS A 214 -0.94 22.92 -9.15
CA HIS A 214 0.13 22.44 -8.26
C HIS A 214 0.41 23.49 -7.18
N ARG A 215 0.41 23.07 -5.91
CA ARG A 215 0.99 23.84 -4.82
C ARG A 215 2.47 23.51 -4.73
N HIS A 216 3.29 24.54 -4.64
CA HIS A 216 4.70 24.37 -4.29
C HIS A 216 4.81 23.99 -2.82
N TYR A 217 5.20 22.77 -2.53
CA TYR A 217 5.60 22.37 -1.19
C TYR A 217 7.02 22.91 -0.94
N ASN A 218 7.09 24.08 -0.31
CA ASN A 218 8.37 24.65 0.10
C ASN A 218 8.69 24.11 1.50
N SER A 219 9.29 22.93 1.57
CA SER A 219 9.70 22.32 2.83
C SER A 219 11.09 22.84 3.23
N ARG A 220 11.14 23.55 4.39
CA ARG A 220 12.42 23.91 4.98
C ARG A 220 13.11 22.66 5.53
N PRO A 221 14.46 22.59 5.49
CA PRO A 221 15.17 21.47 6.12
C PRO A 221 14.83 21.39 7.62
N ALA A 222 14.44 20.19 8.03
CA ALA A 222 14.15 19.85 9.43
C ALA A 222 15.46 19.60 10.22
N ILE A 223 15.35 19.46 11.53
CA ILE A 223 16.45 19.00 12.38
C ILE A 223 16.78 17.54 11.99
N ALA A 224 18.06 17.25 11.81
CA ALA A 224 18.57 15.90 11.75
C ALA A 224 19.02 15.49 13.16
N ILE A 225 18.51 14.38 13.66
CA ILE A 225 18.92 13.82 14.96
C ILE A 225 20.42 13.50 14.89
N GLN A 226 21.15 13.95 15.86
CA GLN A 226 22.59 13.70 15.98
C GLN A 226 22.83 12.50 16.87
N GLY A 227 23.88 11.73 16.58
CA GLY A 227 24.25 10.58 17.39
C GLY A 227 25.44 9.82 16.80
N GLU A 228 25.86 8.77 17.47
CA GLU A 228 26.85 7.85 16.94
C GLU A 228 26.18 6.90 15.94
N PHE A 229 26.82 6.72 14.80
CA PHE A 229 26.37 5.76 13.81
C PHE A 229 26.79 4.34 14.22
N LEU A 230 25.87 3.41 14.04
CA LEU A 230 26.19 1.99 14.14
C LEU A 230 27.13 1.58 13.01
N PRO A 231 27.97 0.55 13.22
CA PRO A 231 28.74 -0.05 12.13
C PRO A 231 27.86 -0.43 10.95
N PHE A 232 28.47 -0.46 9.77
CA PHE A 232 27.79 -0.90 8.56
C PHE A 232 27.12 -2.25 8.75
N ASP A 233 25.93 -2.45 8.19
CA ASP A 233 25.10 -3.66 8.34
C ASP A 233 24.52 -3.92 9.76
N GLN A 234 24.61 -2.97 10.68
CA GLN A 234 23.97 -3.08 11.98
C GLN A 234 22.72 -2.21 12.07
N MET A 235 21.72 -2.70 12.77
CA MET A 235 20.48 -1.99 13.08
C MET A 235 20.18 -2.15 14.57
N ALA A 236 19.91 -1.05 15.26
CA ALA A 236 19.34 -1.09 16.60
C ALA A 236 17.82 -1.04 16.52
N VAL A 237 17.17 -1.91 17.26
CA VAL A 237 15.71 -1.96 17.37
C VAL A 237 15.33 -1.72 18.82
N LEU A 238 14.56 -0.66 19.07
CA LEU A 238 13.93 -0.42 20.36
C LEU A 238 12.45 -0.82 20.24
N GLN A 239 12.03 -1.73 21.10
CA GLN A 239 10.67 -2.22 21.13
C GLN A 239 10.00 -1.89 22.45
N GLY A 240 8.79 -1.34 22.40
CA GLY A 240 7.95 -1.09 23.55
C GLY A 240 6.57 -1.71 23.36
N THR A 241 5.97 -2.18 24.44
CA THR A 241 4.60 -2.70 24.45
C THR A 241 3.74 -1.79 25.32
N ILE A 242 2.61 -1.36 24.77
CA ILE A 242 1.64 -0.52 25.45
C ILE A 242 0.27 -1.21 25.37
N GLU A 243 -0.44 -1.27 26.49
CA GLU A 243 -1.80 -1.78 26.49
C GLU A 243 -2.74 -0.82 25.75
N VAL A 244 -3.44 -1.34 24.72
CA VAL A 244 -4.27 -0.54 23.85
C VAL A 244 -5.43 0.12 24.59
N SER A 245 -5.99 -0.51 25.61
CA SER A 245 -7.08 0.03 26.44
C SER A 245 -6.62 1.27 27.24
N ALA A 246 -5.44 1.19 27.84
CA ALA A 246 -4.81 2.29 28.55
C ALA A 246 -4.51 3.46 27.60
N LEU A 247 -3.90 3.17 26.44
CA LEU A 247 -3.60 4.18 25.43
C LEU A 247 -4.87 4.87 24.92
N LYS A 248 -5.93 4.11 24.64
CA LYS A 248 -7.23 4.69 24.25
C LYS A 248 -7.83 5.59 25.32
N THR A 249 -7.63 5.26 26.59
CA THR A 249 -8.10 6.10 27.71
C THR A 249 -7.39 7.44 27.73
N GLU A 250 -6.07 7.48 27.55
CA GLU A 250 -5.31 8.73 27.45
C GLU A 250 -5.72 9.55 26.20
N CYS A 251 -5.86 8.90 25.05
CA CYS A 251 -6.32 9.57 23.84
C CYS A 251 -7.70 10.22 24.00
N ARG A 252 -8.64 9.57 24.72
CA ARG A 252 -9.98 10.11 24.98
C ARG A 252 -9.95 11.35 25.88
N LYS A 253 -9.04 11.40 26.87
CA LYS A 253 -8.91 12.57 27.75
C LYS A 253 -8.61 13.87 26.98
N VAL A 254 -7.83 13.73 25.90
CA VAL A 254 -7.41 14.86 25.05
C VAL A 254 -8.14 14.92 23.70
N GLY A 255 -9.13 14.05 23.48
CA GLY A 255 -10.01 14.08 22.31
C GLY A 255 -9.36 13.77 20.97
N VAL A 256 -8.27 12.97 20.93
CA VAL A 256 -7.55 12.65 19.70
C VAL A 256 -7.48 11.15 19.41
N SER A 257 -7.17 10.78 18.17
CA SER A 257 -6.92 9.40 17.79
C SER A 257 -5.55 8.91 18.31
N ILE A 258 -5.38 7.58 18.42
CA ILE A 258 -4.09 6.97 18.79
C ILE A 258 -2.94 7.47 17.89
N THR A 259 -3.17 7.57 16.59
CA THR A 259 -2.14 8.03 15.64
C THR A 259 -1.72 9.48 15.92
N LYS A 260 -2.69 10.37 16.16
CA LYS A 260 -2.41 11.76 16.52
C LYS A 260 -1.65 11.88 17.85
N TYR A 261 -2.09 11.11 18.85
CA TYR A 261 -1.47 11.09 20.17
C TYR A 261 -0.02 10.62 20.11
N LEU A 262 0.25 9.45 19.52
CA LEU A 262 1.60 8.90 19.42
C LEU A 262 2.52 9.76 18.55
N ALA A 263 2.01 10.35 17.46
CA ALA A 263 2.77 11.29 16.66
C ALA A 263 3.14 12.56 17.44
N ALA A 264 2.21 13.07 18.27
CA ALA A 264 2.49 14.21 19.14
C ALA A 264 3.52 13.88 20.23
N VAL A 265 3.40 12.72 20.87
CA VAL A 265 4.36 12.26 21.89
C VAL A 265 5.75 12.09 21.27
N LEU A 266 5.86 11.49 20.08
CA LEU A 266 7.13 11.33 19.38
C LEU A 266 7.74 12.71 19.03
N LEU A 267 6.93 13.60 18.50
CA LEU A 267 7.36 14.96 18.15
C LEU A 267 7.84 15.72 19.39
N TRP A 268 7.08 15.63 20.49
CA TRP A 268 7.44 16.21 21.79
C TRP A 268 8.77 15.65 22.30
N ALA A 269 8.94 14.31 22.28
CA ALA A 269 10.17 13.67 22.77
C ALA A 269 11.41 14.14 21.99
N ILE A 270 11.30 14.22 20.64
CA ILE A 270 12.40 14.74 19.81
C ILE A 270 12.70 16.21 20.15
N ILE A 271 11.68 17.06 20.31
CA ILE A 271 11.88 18.47 20.67
C ILE A 271 12.61 18.59 22.00
N GLN A 272 12.19 17.85 23.02
CA GLN A 272 12.82 17.90 24.34
C GLN A 272 14.29 17.43 24.30
N THR A 273 14.58 16.38 23.54
CA THR A 273 15.94 15.83 23.40
C THR A 273 16.86 16.79 22.64
N GLU A 274 16.37 17.41 21.55
CA GLU A 274 17.20 18.23 20.66
C GLU A 274 17.38 19.69 21.13
N THR A 275 16.59 20.14 22.09
CA THR A 275 16.57 21.58 22.48
C THR A 275 16.96 21.86 23.91
N ASP A 276 17.00 20.88 24.81
CA ASP A 276 17.07 21.10 26.27
C ASP A 276 16.01 22.14 26.73
N GLY A 277 14.85 22.18 26.09
CA GLY A 277 13.79 23.15 26.38
C GLY A 277 14.04 24.57 25.85
N LYS A 278 15.06 24.76 25.01
CA LYS A 278 15.43 26.09 24.43
C LYS A 278 14.79 26.31 23.07
N THR A 279 15.35 27.23 22.30
CA THR A 279 14.87 27.64 20.98
C THR A 279 15.32 26.67 19.89
N LEU A 280 14.37 26.21 19.07
CA LEU A 280 14.62 25.40 17.88
C LEU A 280 15.22 26.23 16.73
N LYS A 281 16.37 25.86 16.23
CA LYS A 281 17.00 26.51 15.05
C LYS A 281 16.33 26.10 13.74
N ARG A 282 15.75 24.92 13.67
CA ARG A 282 15.04 24.35 12.52
C ARG A 282 13.76 23.66 12.99
N PRO A 283 12.78 23.46 12.12
CA PRO A 283 11.59 22.69 12.50
C PRO A 283 11.94 21.24 12.81
N VAL A 284 11.21 20.65 13.76
CA VAL A 284 11.15 19.18 13.93
C VAL A 284 9.95 18.72 13.12
N ALA A 285 10.12 17.77 12.22
CA ALA A 285 9.09 17.33 11.32
C ALA A 285 9.00 15.79 11.25
N LEU A 286 7.79 15.29 11.30
CA LEU A 286 7.49 13.88 11.09
C LEU A 286 6.83 13.67 9.71
N ASN A 287 7.27 12.64 9.03
CA ASN A 287 6.71 12.17 7.77
C ASN A 287 5.73 11.03 8.07
N LEU A 288 4.45 11.21 7.69
CA LEU A 288 3.37 10.25 7.96
C LEU A 288 2.83 9.69 6.64
N PRO A 289 3.03 8.41 6.35
CA PRO A 289 2.34 7.73 5.27
C PRO A 289 0.85 7.53 5.62
N VAL A 290 -0.03 7.91 4.70
CA VAL A 290 -1.49 7.84 4.83
C VAL A 290 -2.03 6.88 3.78
N ASN A 291 -2.75 5.84 4.20
CA ASN A 291 -3.38 4.89 3.30
C ASN A 291 -4.51 5.53 2.49
N LEU A 292 -4.32 5.65 1.19
CA LEU A 292 -5.29 6.29 0.29
C LEU A 292 -6.56 5.46 0.07
N ARG A 293 -6.54 4.17 0.37
CA ARG A 293 -7.73 3.29 0.25
C ARG A 293 -8.85 3.67 1.21
N ASN A 294 -8.56 4.47 2.23
CA ASN A 294 -9.57 5.03 3.14
C ASN A 294 -10.36 6.20 2.51
N PHE A 295 -9.86 6.77 1.40
CA PHE A 295 -10.41 7.96 0.75
C PHE A 295 -10.82 7.71 -0.70
N PHE A 296 -10.23 6.68 -1.33
CA PHE A 296 -10.42 6.32 -2.73
C PHE A 296 -10.71 4.83 -2.84
N GLU A 297 -11.66 4.50 -3.70
CA GLU A 297 -12.00 3.10 -3.98
C GLU A 297 -10.80 2.38 -4.64
N SER A 298 -10.23 1.41 -3.93
CA SER A 298 -9.07 0.65 -4.38
C SER A 298 -8.96 -0.69 -3.64
N GLU A 299 -8.70 -1.75 -4.38
CA GLU A 299 -8.40 -3.09 -3.86
C GLU A 299 -6.94 -3.49 -4.13
N THR A 300 -6.13 -2.57 -4.66
CA THR A 300 -4.74 -2.88 -5.03
C THR A 300 -3.92 -3.32 -3.81
N LEU A 301 -3.04 -4.30 -4.03
CA LEU A 301 -2.00 -4.68 -3.08
C LEU A 301 -0.64 -4.02 -3.42
N ALA A 302 -0.56 -3.25 -4.50
CA ALA A 302 0.59 -2.39 -4.80
C ALA A 302 0.59 -1.15 -3.90
N ASN A 303 1.58 -0.28 -4.04
CA ASN A 303 1.62 0.96 -3.27
C ASN A 303 0.44 1.87 -3.63
N PHE A 304 -0.29 2.29 -2.60
CA PHE A 304 -1.32 3.31 -2.74
C PHE A 304 -1.44 4.11 -1.44
N PHE A 305 -0.47 4.98 -1.21
CA PHE A 305 -0.41 5.87 -0.05
C PHE A 305 0.05 7.28 -0.46
N ALA A 306 -0.24 8.24 0.36
CA ALA A 306 0.33 9.59 0.29
C ALA A 306 1.15 9.86 1.55
N VAL A 307 2.03 10.84 1.46
CA VAL A 307 2.82 11.27 2.60
C VAL A 307 2.38 12.65 3.04
N VAL A 308 2.16 12.80 4.33
CA VAL A 308 1.79 14.04 5.00
C VAL A 308 2.90 14.41 5.99
N ASN A 309 3.32 15.66 6.00
CA ASN A 309 4.31 16.16 6.94
C ASN A 309 3.63 16.98 8.04
N ILE A 310 3.87 16.61 9.29
CA ILE A 310 3.51 17.40 10.47
C ILE A 310 4.77 17.93 11.13
N SER A 311 4.75 19.15 11.61
CA SER A 311 5.96 19.76 12.14
C SER A 311 5.66 20.73 13.27
N TRP A 312 6.66 20.89 14.12
CA TRP A 312 6.78 22.05 15.02
C TRP A 312 7.78 23.03 14.42
N ALA A 313 7.35 24.28 14.28
CA ALA A 313 8.16 25.31 13.61
C ALA A 313 9.45 25.66 14.40
N ALA A 314 10.44 26.17 13.68
CA ALA A 314 11.60 26.80 14.32
C ALA A 314 11.15 27.98 15.19
N GLY A 315 11.84 28.18 16.32
CA GLY A 315 11.50 29.24 17.30
C GLY A 315 11.32 28.65 18.69
N LYS A 316 10.32 29.16 19.43
CA LYS A 316 10.06 28.72 20.80
C LYS A 316 9.67 27.24 20.86
N ALA A 317 10.32 26.47 21.73
CA ALA A 317 9.88 25.11 22.02
C ALA A 317 8.51 25.13 22.73
N PRO A 318 7.68 24.10 22.57
CA PRO A 318 6.41 24.01 23.30
C PRO A 318 6.66 23.89 24.81
N GLU A 319 5.78 24.45 25.61
CA GLU A 319 5.88 24.41 27.07
C GLU A 319 5.23 23.13 27.64
N ALA A 320 4.23 22.60 26.93
CA ALA A 320 3.48 21.42 27.35
C ALA A 320 3.16 20.48 26.19
N LEU A 321 2.98 19.20 26.49
CA LEU A 321 2.63 18.18 25.50
C LEU A 321 1.27 18.48 24.85
N GLU A 322 0.35 19.07 25.59
CA GLU A 322 -1.00 19.45 25.12
C GLU A 322 -0.95 20.43 23.94
N GLU A 323 0.01 21.34 23.91
CA GLU A 323 0.22 22.26 22.79
C GLU A 323 0.61 21.49 21.51
N VAL A 324 1.49 20.48 21.67
CA VAL A 324 1.92 19.65 20.56
C VAL A 324 0.77 18.78 20.07
N ILE A 325 -0.02 18.19 20.98
CA ILE A 325 -1.21 17.38 20.64
C ILE A 325 -2.21 18.24 19.83
N ALA A 326 -2.49 19.45 20.29
CA ALA A 326 -3.40 20.37 19.58
C ALA A 326 -2.87 20.76 18.20
N SER A 327 -1.57 21.05 18.10
CA SER A 327 -0.91 21.39 16.83
C SER A 327 -0.92 20.23 15.83
N VAL A 328 -0.52 19.04 16.27
CA VAL A 328 -0.51 17.81 15.45
C VAL A 328 -1.93 17.46 15.00
N GLY A 329 -2.90 17.52 15.94
CA GLY A 329 -4.31 17.25 15.64
C GLY A 329 -4.81 18.14 14.50
N ARG A 330 -4.63 19.46 14.62
CA ARG A 330 -5.03 20.43 13.60
C ARG A 330 -4.33 20.22 12.26
N GLN A 331 -3.00 20.04 12.25
CA GLN A 331 -2.24 19.81 11.01
C GLN A 331 -2.70 18.53 10.29
N MET A 332 -2.97 17.44 11.04
CA MET A 332 -3.47 16.21 10.46
C MET A 332 -4.89 16.38 9.90
N ASP A 333 -5.78 17.08 10.61
CA ASP A 333 -7.16 17.32 10.14
C ASP A 333 -7.20 18.19 8.88
N GLU A 334 -6.29 19.15 8.75
CA GLU A 334 -6.18 20.01 7.57
C GLU A 334 -5.58 19.30 6.35
N GLN A 335 -4.65 18.34 6.56
CA GLN A 335 -3.91 17.71 5.48
C GLN A 335 -4.49 16.35 5.07
N ILE A 336 -5.11 15.60 6.00
CA ILE A 336 -5.66 14.26 5.72
C ILE A 336 -7.14 14.39 5.35
N VAL A 337 -7.41 15.16 4.32
CA VAL A 337 -8.72 15.28 3.67
C VAL A 337 -8.60 14.92 2.21
N LYS A 338 -9.69 14.41 1.63
CA LYS A 338 -9.69 13.85 0.27
C LYS A 338 -9.14 14.83 -0.76
N GLU A 339 -9.53 16.08 -0.68
CA GLU A 339 -9.13 17.16 -1.61
C GLU A 339 -7.61 17.39 -1.61
N ARG A 340 -6.99 17.39 -0.42
CA ARG A 340 -5.53 17.52 -0.28
C ARG A 340 -4.78 16.31 -0.78
N LEU A 341 -5.31 15.13 -0.53
CA LEU A 341 -4.74 13.89 -1.02
C LEU A 341 -4.85 13.78 -2.55
N GLU A 342 -5.95 14.28 -3.16
CA GLU A 342 -6.08 14.41 -4.63
C GLU A 342 -5.03 15.38 -5.21
N GLU A 343 -4.77 16.52 -4.56
CA GLU A 343 -3.71 17.46 -4.95
C GLU A 343 -2.33 16.75 -4.94
N THR A 344 -2.06 15.95 -3.91
CA THR A 344 -0.81 15.18 -3.79
C THR A 344 -0.66 14.13 -4.89
N ILE A 345 -1.72 13.37 -5.17
CA ILE A 345 -1.74 12.41 -6.29
C ILE A 345 -1.50 13.16 -7.61
N SER A 346 -2.19 14.29 -7.82
CA SER A 346 -2.06 15.09 -9.01
C SER A 346 -0.63 15.57 -9.22
N TYR A 347 0.01 16.08 -8.18
CA TYR A 347 1.40 16.54 -8.23
C TYR A 347 2.36 15.40 -8.60
N ASN A 348 2.28 14.26 -7.92
CA ASN A 348 3.17 13.13 -8.11
C ASN A 348 3.03 12.52 -9.53
N VAL A 349 1.82 12.39 -10.04
CA VAL A 349 1.53 11.76 -11.33
C VAL A 349 1.76 12.72 -12.50
N SER A 350 1.53 14.03 -12.32
CA SER A 350 1.62 15.00 -13.42
C SER A 350 2.99 15.02 -14.09
N ASN A 351 4.06 14.88 -13.31
CA ASN A 351 5.42 14.83 -13.83
C ASN A 351 5.68 13.59 -14.70
N GLU A 352 5.12 12.46 -14.33
CA GLU A 352 5.22 11.23 -15.11
C GLU A 352 4.49 11.29 -16.45
N LYS A 353 3.40 12.07 -16.51
CA LYS A 353 2.58 12.19 -17.74
C LYS A 353 3.23 13.07 -18.81
N LYS A 354 4.21 13.88 -18.47
CA LYS A 354 4.92 14.74 -19.42
C LYS A 354 5.70 13.89 -20.43
N TRP A 355 5.47 14.10 -21.73
CA TRP A 355 6.06 13.26 -22.79
C TRP A 355 7.59 13.28 -22.77
N TYR A 356 8.20 14.43 -22.52
CA TYR A 356 9.66 14.58 -22.47
C TYR A 356 10.26 13.82 -21.26
N VAL A 357 9.57 13.75 -20.13
CA VAL A 357 10.00 12.93 -18.99
C VAL A 357 10.00 11.45 -19.36
N ARG A 358 9.04 11.00 -20.17
CA ARG A 358 8.99 9.62 -20.65
C ARG A 358 10.14 9.27 -21.57
N ALA A 359 10.60 10.22 -22.39
CA ALA A 359 11.67 10.04 -23.36
C ALA A 359 13.10 10.07 -22.75
N ILE A 360 13.25 10.54 -21.49
CA ILE A 360 14.56 10.56 -20.81
C ILE A 360 15.02 9.11 -20.51
N PRO A 361 16.25 8.73 -20.83
CA PRO A 361 16.80 7.42 -20.46
C PRO A 361 16.83 7.19 -18.94
N LEU A 362 16.69 5.94 -18.53
CA LEU A 362 16.56 5.58 -17.10
C LEU A 362 17.75 6.01 -16.25
N PHE A 363 18.97 5.96 -16.76
CA PHE A 363 20.16 6.36 -15.99
C PHE A 363 20.16 7.85 -15.61
N VAL A 364 19.63 8.73 -16.48
CA VAL A 364 19.46 10.17 -16.19
C VAL A 364 18.33 10.37 -15.18
N LYS A 365 17.20 9.65 -15.36
CA LYS A 365 16.10 9.67 -14.37
C LYS A 365 16.58 9.21 -13.01
N HIS A 366 17.39 8.17 -12.95
CA HIS A 366 17.92 7.62 -11.70
C HIS A 366 18.67 8.70 -10.91
N LEU A 367 19.61 9.40 -11.54
CA LEU A 367 20.34 10.49 -10.89
C LEU A 367 19.41 11.61 -10.41
N ALA A 368 18.46 12.03 -11.25
CA ALA A 368 17.48 13.06 -10.88
C ALA A 368 16.60 12.62 -9.72
N MET A 369 16.12 11.39 -9.71
CA MET A 369 15.26 10.84 -8.65
C MET A 369 16.02 10.70 -7.32
N GLN A 370 17.31 10.30 -7.38
CA GLN A 370 18.17 10.28 -6.19
C GLN A 370 18.35 11.68 -5.59
N MET A 371 18.63 12.70 -6.42
CA MET A 371 18.76 14.08 -5.94
C MET A 371 17.46 14.61 -5.34
N ILE A 372 16.31 14.34 -5.98
CA ILE A 372 14.99 14.71 -5.46
C ILE A 372 14.73 14.03 -4.12
N PHE A 373 15.05 12.74 -4.02
CA PHE A 373 14.87 11.96 -2.80
C PHE A 373 15.74 12.52 -1.65
N LEU A 374 17.04 12.74 -1.90
CA LEU A 374 17.95 13.33 -0.91
C LEU A 374 17.53 14.73 -0.47
N HIS A 375 16.92 15.52 -1.37
CA HIS A 375 16.37 16.82 -1.00
C HIS A 375 15.10 16.66 -0.15
N SER A 376 14.24 15.74 -0.52
CA SER A 376 12.98 15.45 0.19
C SER A 376 13.22 14.89 1.59
N THR A 377 14.21 14.02 1.78
CA THR A 377 14.53 13.44 3.09
C THR A 377 15.03 14.45 4.10
N ARG A 378 15.62 15.57 3.64
CA ARG A 378 16.02 16.67 4.53
C ARG A 378 14.83 17.45 5.12
N ALA A 379 13.64 17.29 4.57
CA ALA A 379 12.45 18.01 4.99
C ALA A 379 11.77 17.41 6.23
N HIS A 380 12.20 16.24 6.68
CA HIS A 380 11.67 15.58 7.88
C HIS A 380 12.79 15.03 8.76
N THR A 381 12.50 14.99 10.04
CA THR A 381 13.42 14.49 11.08
C THR A 381 13.32 12.96 11.17
N MET A 382 12.09 12.44 11.13
CA MET A 382 11.79 11.01 11.28
C MET A 382 10.50 10.64 10.53
N THR A 383 10.38 9.38 10.15
CA THR A 383 9.12 8.82 9.64
C THR A 383 8.38 8.14 10.78
N PHE A 384 7.08 8.44 10.90
CA PHE A 384 6.18 7.77 11.82
C PHE A 384 5.10 7.03 11.03
N SER A 385 5.05 5.71 11.15
CA SER A 385 4.08 4.87 10.45
C SER A 385 3.20 4.11 11.43
N ASN A 386 1.91 4.07 11.16
CA ASN A 386 0.93 3.24 11.87
C ASN A 386 0.22 2.35 10.85
N ILE A 387 0.55 1.08 10.83
CA ILE A 387 -0.06 0.10 9.92
C ILE A 387 -1.40 -0.46 10.42
N GLY A 388 -1.83 -0.04 11.61
CA GLY A 388 -3.08 -0.49 12.20
C GLY A 388 -2.96 -1.87 12.86
N ARG A 389 -4.08 -2.59 12.89
CA ARG A 389 -4.19 -3.88 13.53
C ARG A 389 -3.70 -4.99 12.60
N MET A 390 -2.77 -5.80 13.08
CA MET A 390 -2.48 -7.12 12.50
C MET A 390 -3.36 -8.17 13.19
N ASP A 391 -3.90 -9.07 12.41
CA ASP A 391 -4.74 -10.13 12.93
C ASP A 391 -4.63 -11.39 12.05
N VAL A 392 -4.86 -12.51 12.70
CA VAL A 392 -5.10 -13.81 12.08
C VAL A 392 -6.49 -14.26 12.48
N ARG A 393 -7.02 -15.28 11.82
CA ARG A 393 -8.32 -15.85 12.18
C ARG A 393 -8.38 -16.23 13.66
N GLU A 394 -9.55 -16.09 14.25
CA GLU A 394 -9.75 -16.23 15.71
C GLU A 394 -9.27 -17.59 16.23
N GLU A 395 -9.51 -18.68 15.47
CA GLU A 395 -9.12 -20.04 15.84
C GLU A 395 -7.59 -20.26 15.85
N LEU A 396 -6.81 -19.33 15.26
CA LEU A 396 -5.36 -19.40 15.18
C LEU A 396 -4.66 -18.40 16.09
N ARG A 397 -5.42 -17.45 16.65
CA ARG A 397 -4.89 -16.31 17.41
C ARG A 397 -4.13 -16.76 18.67
N ASP A 398 -4.57 -17.84 19.29
CA ASP A 398 -3.93 -18.43 20.47
C ASP A 398 -2.51 -18.95 20.19
N GLN A 399 -2.12 -19.14 18.93
CA GLN A 399 -0.78 -19.61 18.53
C GLN A 399 0.19 -18.47 18.25
N VAL A 400 -0.31 -17.24 18.11
CA VAL A 400 0.50 -16.06 17.82
C VAL A 400 0.69 -15.27 19.10
N GLU A 401 1.92 -15.04 19.47
CA GLU A 401 2.29 -14.22 20.63
C GLU A 401 2.23 -12.73 20.29
N SER A 402 2.85 -12.34 19.18
CA SER A 402 2.87 -10.95 18.73
C SER A 402 3.21 -10.84 17.25
N PHE A 403 2.95 -9.65 16.72
CA PHE A 403 3.47 -9.22 15.43
C PHE A 403 4.44 -8.04 15.62
N GLN A 404 5.46 -7.98 14.80
CA GLN A 404 6.48 -6.94 14.83
C GLN A 404 6.63 -6.32 13.45
N LEU A 405 6.84 -5.01 13.39
CA LEU A 405 7.16 -4.27 12.17
C LEU A 405 8.52 -3.60 12.34
N LEU A 406 9.41 -3.77 11.35
CA LEU A 406 10.66 -3.02 11.21
C LEU A 406 10.65 -2.30 9.86
N VAL A 407 11.02 -1.04 9.85
CA VAL A 407 11.00 -0.17 8.66
C VAL A 407 12.37 0.46 8.46
#